data_e70fe141c410da6f48564215d1e73136
#
_entry.id   e70fe141c410da6f48564215d1e73136
#
_cell.length_a   1.000
_cell.length_b   1.000
_cell.length_c   1.000
_cell.angle_alpha   90.00
_cell.angle_beta   90.00
_cell.angle_gamma   90.00
#
_symmetry.space_group_name_H-M   'P 1'
#
loop_
_entity.id
_entity.type
_entity.pdbx_description
1 polymer ?
#
loop_
_entity_poly.entity_id
_entity_poly.type
_entity_poly.pdbx_seq_one_letter_code
_entity_poly.pdbx_strand_id
1 'polypeptide(L)'
;MAVTFTLNGKSTTVEVDPQMPLLWVLRDTLNMTGTKFGCGMALCGACTVHINGEATRSCITPISSVAGKKITTIEGLSTDGSHPVQKAWIEEDVPQCGYCQSGQIMSAVSLLAKKPNPTDADIDDAMSGNICRCGTYQRIRKAIHRAASLQAAAK
;
A
#
# COMPACT_ATOMS: atom_id res chain seq x y z
N MET A 1 -12.25 -12.14 -19.91
CA MET A 1 -13.00 -10.85 -20.09
C MET A 1 -11.98 -9.72 -19.97
N ALA A 2 -12.01 -8.78 -20.92
CA ALA A 2 -11.13 -7.60 -20.85
C ALA A 2 -11.61 -6.65 -19.74
N VAL A 3 -10.71 -6.31 -18.80
CA VAL A 3 -10.97 -5.35 -17.73
C VAL A 3 -9.99 -4.19 -17.89
N THR A 4 -10.53 -2.99 -18.02
CA THR A 4 -9.73 -1.76 -18.14
C THR A 4 -9.81 -0.93 -16.86
N PHE A 5 -8.68 -0.49 -16.36
CA PHE A 5 -8.53 0.37 -15.17
C PHE A 5 -7.32 1.28 -15.32
N THR A 6 -7.17 2.25 -14.43
CA THR A 6 -5.97 3.09 -14.40
C THR A 6 -5.01 2.55 -13.35
N LEU A 7 -3.81 2.14 -13.77
CA LEU A 7 -2.75 1.64 -12.87
C LEU A 7 -1.58 2.61 -12.85
N ASN A 8 -1.30 3.18 -11.67
CA ASN A 8 -0.21 4.15 -11.47
C ASN A 8 -0.21 5.26 -12.53
N GLY A 9 -1.41 5.80 -12.83
CA GLY A 9 -1.61 6.87 -13.79
C GLY A 9 -1.70 6.44 -15.25
N LYS A 10 -1.53 5.15 -15.56
CA LYS A 10 -1.60 4.63 -16.95
C LYS A 10 -2.86 3.78 -17.15
N SER A 11 -3.56 3.99 -18.27
CA SER A 11 -4.66 3.11 -18.66
C SER A 11 -4.10 1.72 -18.97
N THR A 12 -4.66 0.70 -18.33
CA THR A 12 -4.22 -0.69 -18.43
C THR A 12 -5.41 -1.59 -18.68
N THR A 13 -5.30 -2.47 -19.66
CA THR A 13 -6.32 -3.49 -19.97
C THR A 13 -5.70 -4.86 -19.82
N VAL A 14 -6.39 -5.75 -19.13
CA VAL A 14 -5.98 -7.15 -18.93
C VAL A 14 -7.11 -8.09 -19.37
N GLU A 15 -6.73 -9.23 -19.94
CA GLU A 15 -7.65 -10.31 -20.30
C GLU A 15 -7.40 -11.51 -19.40
N VAL A 16 -8.19 -11.58 -18.34
CA VAL A 16 -8.06 -12.61 -17.29
C VAL A 16 -9.43 -13.05 -16.80
N ASP A 17 -9.48 -14.06 -15.94
CA ASP A 17 -10.69 -14.44 -15.22
C ASP A 17 -11.21 -13.25 -14.41
N PRO A 18 -12.49 -12.85 -14.54
CA PRO A 18 -13.09 -11.74 -13.79
C PRO A 18 -13.00 -11.89 -12.28
N GLN A 19 -12.92 -13.13 -11.77
CA GLN A 19 -12.81 -13.44 -10.35
C GLN A 19 -11.36 -13.50 -9.84
N MET A 20 -10.38 -13.41 -10.77
CA MET A 20 -8.97 -13.39 -10.35
C MET A 20 -8.71 -12.24 -9.39
N PRO A 21 -8.10 -12.49 -8.22
CA PRO A 21 -7.72 -11.42 -7.29
C PRO A 21 -6.75 -10.41 -7.93
N LEU A 22 -6.98 -9.12 -7.68
CA LEU A 22 -6.13 -8.05 -8.17
C LEU A 22 -4.65 -8.28 -7.85
N LEU A 23 -4.34 -8.87 -6.69
CA LEU A 23 -2.97 -9.21 -6.30
C LEU A 23 -2.25 -10.04 -7.37
N TRP A 24 -2.89 -11.09 -7.88
CA TRP A 24 -2.29 -11.97 -8.89
C TRP A 24 -2.22 -11.32 -10.27
N VAL A 25 -3.20 -10.49 -10.60
CA VAL A 25 -3.12 -9.67 -11.82
C VAL A 25 -1.90 -8.76 -11.78
N LEU A 26 -1.65 -8.08 -10.66
CA LEU A 26 -0.47 -7.23 -10.48
C LEU A 26 0.82 -8.04 -10.60
N ARG A 27 0.92 -9.16 -9.85
CA ARG A 27 2.17 -9.91 -9.73
C ARG A 27 2.48 -10.77 -10.95
N ASP A 28 1.48 -11.56 -11.42
CA ASP A 28 1.71 -12.61 -12.41
C ASP A 28 1.42 -12.14 -13.83
N THR A 29 0.37 -11.32 -14.02
CA THR A 29 0.01 -10.82 -15.36
C THR A 29 0.83 -9.57 -15.74
N LEU A 30 1.02 -8.65 -14.80
CA LEU A 30 1.69 -7.37 -15.04
C LEU A 30 3.14 -7.32 -14.51
N ASN A 31 3.64 -8.39 -13.92
CA ASN A 31 4.99 -8.51 -13.35
C ASN A 31 5.35 -7.42 -12.33
N MET A 32 4.36 -6.87 -11.63
CA MET A 32 4.52 -5.86 -10.58
C MET A 32 4.61 -6.54 -9.22
N THR A 33 5.82 -6.86 -8.78
CA THR A 33 6.09 -7.70 -7.62
C THR A 33 6.22 -6.95 -6.30
N GLY A 34 6.08 -5.63 -6.29
CA GLY A 34 6.17 -4.81 -5.08
C GLY A 34 5.05 -5.09 -4.08
N THR A 35 3.83 -5.34 -4.55
CA THR A 35 2.70 -5.79 -3.73
C THR A 35 2.88 -7.26 -3.38
N LYS A 36 2.77 -7.64 -2.09
CA LYS A 36 3.15 -8.97 -1.59
C LYS A 36 1.95 -9.82 -1.19
N PHE A 37 2.07 -11.13 -1.39
CA PHE A 37 1.15 -12.12 -0.85
C PHE A 37 1.56 -12.53 0.57
N GLY A 38 0.59 -12.64 1.48
CA GLY A 38 0.81 -13.19 2.83
C GLY A 38 -0.29 -14.18 3.19
N CYS A 39 -1.44 -13.73 3.71
CA CYS A 39 -2.51 -14.61 4.20
C CYS A 39 -3.53 -15.02 3.13
N GLY A 40 -3.74 -14.24 2.08
CA GLY A 40 -4.77 -14.49 1.05
C GLY A 40 -6.21 -14.22 1.50
N MET A 41 -6.42 -13.72 2.72
CA MET A 41 -7.73 -13.53 3.36
C MET A 41 -7.90 -12.14 4.03
N ALA A 42 -7.18 -11.15 3.53
CA ALA A 42 -7.24 -9.75 3.97
C ALA A 42 -6.80 -9.44 5.42
N LEU A 43 -6.16 -10.36 6.12
CA LEU A 43 -5.78 -10.19 7.53
C LEU A 43 -4.41 -9.56 7.74
N CYS A 44 -3.40 -9.88 6.90
CA CYS A 44 -2.01 -9.51 7.17
C CYS A 44 -1.58 -8.14 6.62
N GLY A 45 -2.31 -7.59 5.66
CA GLY A 45 -2.02 -6.28 5.08
C GLY A 45 -0.87 -6.22 4.06
N ALA A 46 -0.13 -7.30 3.82
CA ALA A 46 1.01 -7.30 2.88
C ALA A 46 0.61 -6.92 1.44
N CYS A 47 -0.63 -7.19 1.05
CA CYS A 47 -1.17 -6.95 -0.28
C CYS A 47 -1.89 -5.59 -0.44
N THR A 48 -1.70 -4.66 0.48
CA THR A 48 -2.39 -3.37 0.45
C THR A 48 -1.99 -2.54 -0.76
N VAL A 49 -2.99 -2.09 -1.50
CA VAL A 49 -2.90 -1.10 -2.59
C VAL A 49 -3.93 0.00 -2.33
N HIS A 50 -3.88 1.10 -3.08
CA HIS A 50 -4.97 2.08 -3.08
C HIS A 50 -5.89 1.85 -4.26
N ILE A 51 -7.19 1.82 -4.00
CA ILE A 51 -8.24 1.87 -5.03
C ILE A 51 -9.00 3.17 -4.82
N ASN A 52 -8.94 4.07 -5.80
CA ASN A 52 -9.47 5.44 -5.70
C ASN A 52 -8.98 6.19 -4.44
N GLY A 53 -7.74 5.98 -4.03
CA GLY A 53 -7.14 6.60 -2.84
C GLY A 53 -7.35 5.84 -1.52
N GLU A 54 -8.22 4.81 -1.50
CA GLU A 54 -8.51 4.05 -0.28
C GLU A 54 -7.64 2.80 -0.17
N ALA A 55 -7.04 2.58 1.00
CA ALA A 55 -6.26 1.37 1.27
C ALA A 55 -7.16 0.12 1.21
N THR A 56 -6.80 -0.81 0.34
CA THR A 56 -7.62 -2.00 0.04
C THR A 56 -6.73 -3.24 -0.03
N ARG A 57 -7.23 -4.38 0.42
CA ARG A 57 -6.54 -5.67 0.37
C ARG A 57 -6.75 -6.33 -1.00
N SER A 58 -5.73 -6.32 -1.84
CA SER A 58 -5.81 -6.82 -3.22
C SER A 58 -5.97 -8.34 -3.33
N CYS A 59 -5.64 -9.10 -2.28
CA CYS A 59 -5.74 -10.57 -2.30
C CYS A 59 -7.16 -11.12 -2.33
N ILE A 60 -8.16 -10.31 -1.93
CA ILE A 60 -9.59 -10.69 -1.95
C ILE A 60 -10.43 -9.83 -2.88
N THR A 61 -9.80 -8.92 -3.61
CA THR A 61 -10.49 -7.98 -4.51
C THR A 61 -10.51 -8.56 -5.93
N PRO A 62 -11.67 -8.99 -6.47
CA PRO A 62 -11.74 -9.49 -7.83
C PRO A 62 -11.40 -8.39 -8.85
N ILE A 63 -10.70 -8.74 -9.93
CA ILE A 63 -10.32 -7.76 -10.97
C ILE A 63 -11.55 -7.10 -11.61
N SER A 64 -12.65 -7.79 -11.75
CA SER A 64 -13.90 -7.23 -12.27
C SER A 64 -14.43 -6.05 -11.46
N SER A 65 -14.18 -6.04 -10.15
CA SER A 65 -14.65 -4.98 -9.24
C SER A 65 -13.88 -3.68 -9.36
N VAL A 66 -12.76 -3.66 -10.07
CA VAL A 66 -11.90 -2.48 -10.22
C VAL A 66 -11.95 -1.87 -11.63
N ALA A 67 -12.86 -2.35 -12.49
CA ALA A 67 -13.09 -1.75 -13.81
C ALA A 67 -13.35 -0.24 -13.69
N GLY A 68 -12.64 0.55 -14.49
CA GLY A 68 -12.73 2.02 -14.50
C GLY A 68 -12.14 2.74 -13.28
N LYS A 69 -11.64 2.00 -12.28
CA LYS A 69 -11.06 2.61 -11.05
C LYS A 69 -9.59 2.96 -11.21
N LYS A 70 -9.11 3.83 -10.32
CA LYS A 70 -7.71 4.20 -10.21
C LYS A 70 -7.03 3.33 -9.14
N ILE A 71 -5.98 2.60 -9.54
CA ILE A 71 -5.19 1.75 -8.66
C ILE A 71 -3.81 2.35 -8.52
N THR A 72 -3.34 2.50 -7.29
CA THR A 72 -1.97 2.90 -6.98
C THR A 72 -1.32 1.79 -6.16
N THR A 73 -0.20 1.30 -6.64
CA THR A 73 0.65 0.31 -5.94
C THR A 73 1.86 1.01 -5.35
N ILE A 74 2.69 0.26 -4.62
CA ILE A 74 3.93 0.80 -4.05
C ILE A 74 4.88 1.35 -5.13
N GLU A 75 4.88 0.74 -6.32
CA GLU A 75 5.69 1.18 -7.46
C GLU A 75 5.22 2.53 -8.03
N GLY A 76 3.95 2.88 -7.81
CA GLY A 76 3.36 4.13 -8.31
C GLY A 76 3.27 5.23 -7.26
N LEU A 77 3.73 4.99 -6.03
CA LEU A 77 3.66 5.98 -4.95
C LEU A 77 4.58 7.17 -5.20
N SER A 78 5.80 6.90 -5.68
CA SER A 78 6.73 7.89 -6.24
C SER A 78 7.70 7.18 -7.19
N THR A 79 8.25 7.91 -8.15
CA THR A 79 9.16 7.34 -9.15
C THR A 79 10.58 7.12 -8.62
N ASP A 80 10.95 7.82 -7.56
CA ASP A 80 12.31 7.90 -7.01
C ASP A 80 12.39 7.64 -5.49
N GLY A 81 11.30 7.19 -4.87
CA GLY A 81 11.24 7.00 -3.42
C GLY A 81 11.14 8.30 -2.62
N SER A 82 10.82 9.42 -3.27
CA SER A 82 10.78 10.74 -2.64
C SER A 82 9.52 11.02 -1.82
N HIS A 83 8.52 10.13 -1.84
CA HIS A 83 7.31 10.30 -1.04
C HIS A 83 7.65 10.42 0.46
N PRO A 84 7.06 11.38 1.20
CA PRO A 84 7.40 11.63 2.62
C PRO A 84 7.39 10.38 3.49
N VAL A 85 6.44 9.46 3.28
CA VAL A 85 6.38 8.19 4.01
C VAL A 85 7.59 7.31 3.66
N GLN A 86 7.97 7.20 2.39
CA GLN A 86 9.14 6.41 1.99
C GLN A 86 10.44 7.00 2.56
N LYS A 87 10.61 8.32 2.55
CA LYS A 87 11.75 8.99 3.22
C LYS A 87 11.80 8.70 4.70
N ALA A 88 10.67 8.82 5.39
CA ALA A 88 10.59 8.54 6.82
C ALA A 88 10.95 7.08 7.15
N TRP A 89 10.54 6.12 6.29
CA TRP A 89 10.90 4.70 6.43
C TRP A 89 12.40 4.47 6.34
N ILE A 90 13.09 5.20 5.47
CA ILE A 90 14.56 5.16 5.34
C ILE A 90 15.23 5.82 6.54
N GLU A 91 14.79 7.04 6.92
CA GLU A 91 15.36 7.79 8.03
C GLU A 91 15.26 7.06 9.38
N GLU A 92 14.15 6.34 9.60
CA GLU A 92 13.91 5.58 10.84
C GLU A 92 14.39 4.13 10.77
N ASP A 93 15.04 3.73 9.67
CA ASP A 93 15.57 2.38 9.47
C ASP A 93 14.54 1.27 9.79
N VAL A 94 13.32 1.42 9.25
CA VAL A 94 12.16 0.61 9.63
C VAL A 94 12.32 -0.87 9.25
N PRO A 95 12.72 -1.24 8.00
CA PRO A 95 12.68 -2.63 7.56
C PRO A 95 13.70 -3.52 8.26
N GLN A 96 13.33 -4.78 8.48
CA GLN A 96 14.27 -5.88 8.66
C GLN A 96 14.23 -6.77 7.42
N CYS A 97 13.34 -7.80 7.34
CA CYS A 97 13.24 -8.61 6.12
C CYS A 97 12.65 -7.83 4.92
N GLY A 98 11.92 -6.77 5.15
CA GLY A 98 11.32 -5.91 4.14
C GLY A 98 10.01 -6.42 3.52
N TYR A 99 9.60 -7.65 3.79
CA TYR A 99 8.48 -8.29 3.09
C TYR A 99 7.14 -7.59 3.28
N CYS A 100 6.81 -7.16 4.50
CA CYS A 100 5.53 -6.49 4.80
C CYS A 100 5.54 -4.98 4.50
N GLN A 101 6.68 -4.40 4.15
CA GLN A 101 6.85 -2.94 4.18
C GLN A 101 6.07 -2.21 3.09
N SER A 102 5.91 -2.79 1.90
CA SER A 102 5.06 -2.19 0.86
C SER A 102 3.62 -2.00 1.35
N GLY A 103 3.04 -3.01 2.00
CA GLY A 103 1.71 -2.93 2.60
C GLY A 103 1.65 -1.94 3.78
N GLN A 104 2.67 -1.92 4.64
CA GLN A 104 2.78 -0.97 5.75
C GLN A 104 2.81 0.48 5.24
N ILE A 105 3.62 0.78 4.25
CA ILE A 105 3.73 2.11 3.63
C ILE A 105 2.40 2.52 3.01
N MET A 106 1.76 1.66 2.22
CA MET A 106 0.49 1.99 1.57
C MET A 106 -0.62 2.28 2.59
N SER A 107 -0.68 1.53 3.70
CA SER A 107 -1.61 1.80 4.79
C SER A 107 -1.32 3.12 5.49
N ALA A 108 -0.04 3.42 5.76
CA ALA A 108 0.38 4.67 6.39
C ALA A 108 0.07 5.90 5.51
N VAL A 109 0.27 5.81 4.19
CA VAL A 109 -0.08 6.88 3.24
C VAL A 109 -1.59 7.18 3.28
N SER A 110 -2.42 6.15 3.30
CA SER A 110 -3.88 6.31 3.41
C SER A 110 -4.30 6.95 4.74
N LEU A 111 -3.66 6.58 5.85
CA LEU A 111 -3.88 7.21 7.15
C LEU A 111 -3.54 8.71 7.10
N LEU A 112 -2.34 9.05 6.64
CA LEU A 112 -1.86 10.44 6.63
C LEU A 112 -2.64 11.33 5.65
N ALA A 113 -3.22 10.77 4.59
CA ALA A 113 -4.12 11.49 3.71
C ALA A 113 -5.42 11.92 4.42
N LYS A 114 -5.93 11.06 5.32
CA LYS A 114 -7.15 11.33 6.09
C LYS A 114 -6.88 12.12 7.37
N LYS A 115 -5.74 11.86 8.00
CA LYS A 115 -5.35 12.42 9.29
C LYS A 115 -3.87 12.85 9.26
N PRO A 116 -3.58 14.09 8.85
CA PRO A 116 -2.21 14.57 8.65
C PRO A 116 -1.34 14.59 9.91
N ASN A 117 -1.96 14.67 11.09
CA ASN A 117 -1.29 14.65 12.39
C ASN A 117 -1.94 13.57 13.28
N PRO A 118 -1.66 12.28 13.02
CA PRO A 118 -2.26 11.19 13.79
C PRO A 118 -1.67 11.10 15.19
N THR A 119 -2.49 10.72 16.17
CA THR A 119 -2.05 10.28 17.49
C THR A 119 -1.54 8.83 17.42
N ASP A 120 -0.87 8.36 18.48
CA ASP A 120 -0.48 6.95 18.59
C ASP A 120 -1.67 6.01 18.48
N ALA A 121 -2.81 6.36 19.10
CA ALA A 121 -4.04 5.57 18.99
C ALA A 121 -4.55 5.50 17.55
N ASP A 122 -4.52 6.60 16.80
CA ASP A 122 -4.93 6.63 15.39
C ASP A 122 -4.02 5.74 14.53
N ILE A 123 -2.72 5.73 14.83
CA ILE A 123 -1.75 4.89 14.13
C ILE A 123 -2.01 3.42 14.46
N ASP A 124 -2.19 3.09 15.73
CA ASP A 124 -2.44 1.72 16.18
C ASP A 124 -3.73 1.17 15.52
N ASP A 125 -4.79 1.93 15.49
CA ASP A 125 -6.05 1.54 14.83
C ASP A 125 -5.87 1.33 13.33
N ALA A 126 -5.26 2.29 12.64
CA ALA A 126 -5.08 2.24 11.19
C ALA A 126 -4.13 1.12 10.73
N MET A 127 -3.11 0.82 11.55
CA MET A 127 -2.07 -0.15 11.23
C MET A 127 -2.32 -1.54 11.81
N SER A 128 -3.38 -1.74 12.61
CA SER A 128 -3.71 -3.02 13.28
C SER A 128 -3.86 -4.20 12.33
N GLY A 129 -4.29 -3.96 11.09
CA GLY A 129 -4.40 -4.95 10.03
C GLY A 129 -3.11 -5.20 9.23
N ASN A 130 -1.97 -4.68 9.66
CA ASN A 130 -0.68 -4.83 8.99
C ASN A 130 0.30 -5.57 9.89
N ILE A 131 0.58 -6.84 9.58
CA ILE A 131 1.42 -7.72 10.40
C ILE A 131 2.88 -7.61 9.96
N CYS A 132 3.79 -7.44 10.93
CA CYS A 132 5.23 -7.52 10.74
C CYS A 132 5.81 -8.65 11.58
N ARG A 133 6.28 -9.73 10.93
CA ARG A 133 6.86 -10.88 11.64
C ARG A 133 8.17 -10.54 12.34
N CYS A 134 8.91 -9.55 11.84
CA CYS A 134 10.14 -9.05 12.46
C CYS A 134 9.88 -8.12 13.65
N GLY A 135 8.62 -7.71 13.89
CA GLY A 135 8.24 -6.89 15.03
C GLY A 135 8.69 -5.43 14.98
N THR A 136 8.80 -4.83 13.79
CA THR A 136 9.26 -3.45 13.64
C THR A 136 8.21 -2.38 13.94
N TYR A 137 7.15 -2.70 14.68
CA TYR A 137 6.01 -1.83 14.93
C TYR A 137 6.35 -0.48 15.56
N GLN A 138 7.31 -0.45 16.50
CA GLN A 138 7.73 0.81 17.12
C GLN A 138 8.41 1.74 16.12
N ARG A 139 9.23 1.20 15.22
CA ARG A 139 9.86 1.97 14.13
C ARG A 139 8.83 2.45 13.12
N ILE A 140 7.83 1.62 12.78
CA ILE A 140 6.71 1.99 11.91
C ILE A 140 5.96 3.19 12.50
N ARG A 141 5.58 3.14 13.78
CA ARG A 141 4.89 4.26 14.46
C ARG A 141 5.73 5.54 14.40
N LYS A 142 7.01 5.45 14.75
CA LYS A 142 7.94 6.58 14.69
C LYS A 142 8.07 7.15 13.28
N ALA A 143 8.17 6.30 12.27
CA ALA A 143 8.24 6.70 10.87
C ALA A 143 6.95 7.41 10.38
N ILE A 144 5.78 6.99 10.86
CA ILE A 144 4.51 7.67 10.53
C ILE A 144 4.49 9.10 11.11
N HIS A 145 4.90 9.30 12.36
CA HIS A 145 5.05 10.64 12.94
C HIS A 145 6.08 11.47 12.17
N ARG A 146 7.21 10.86 11.80
CA ARG A 146 8.23 11.54 10.99
C ARG A 146 7.69 11.95 9.62
N ALA A 147 6.94 11.08 8.96
CA ALA A 147 6.30 11.37 7.68
C ALA A 147 5.30 12.53 7.80
N ALA A 148 4.49 12.55 8.86
CA ALA A 148 3.58 13.66 9.15
C ALA A 148 4.33 15.00 9.25
N SER A 149 5.47 15.02 9.96
CA SER A 149 6.33 16.21 10.07
C SER A 149 6.91 16.64 8.73
N LEU A 150 7.36 15.70 7.90
CA LEU A 150 7.88 15.98 6.55
C LEU A 150 6.80 16.56 5.64
N GLN A 151 5.57 16.05 5.71
CA GLN A 151 4.44 16.57 4.93
C GLN A 151 4.04 17.99 5.36
N ALA A 152 4.11 18.29 6.66
CA ALA A 152 3.83 19.63 7.18
C ALA A 152 4.88 20.65 6.75
N ALA A 153 6.14 20.25 6.68
CA ALA A 153 7.25 21.13 6.27
C ALA A 153 7.28 21.41 4.75
N ALA A 154 6.61 20.58 3.94
CA ALA A 154 6.56 20.72 2.48
C ALA A 154 5.40 21.61 1.97
N LYS A 155 4.54 22.11 2.87
CA LYS A 155 3.44 23.05 2.58
C LYS A 155 3.85 24.49 2.85
#